data_8982f166b4bce70e5990e6436dbbf1a1
#
_entry.id   8982f166b4bce70e5990e6436dbbf1a1
#
_cell.length_a   1.000
_cell.length_b   1.000
_cell.length_c   1.000
_cell.angle_alpha   90.00
_cell.angle_beta   90.00
_cell.angle_gamma   90.00
#
_symmetry.space_group_name_H-M   'P 1'
#
loop_
_entity.id
_entity.type
_entity.pdbx_description
1 polymer ?
#
loop_
_entity_poly.entity_id
_entity_poly.type
_entity_poly.pdbx_seq_one_letter_code
_entity_poly.pdbx_strand_id
1 'polypeptide(L)'
;MSTVMRNRGEWYATSPDTSPQSPGCAVVTETVEEALFFTKGGCPAEGRSETMFVLGDSHAGAYIPLLKRFTLETGIRTVVVSTAGCPFVSLDLRHDTEPTCAHATAAGAAYIAKLAKPRDLLFLPSLRLTRLSLQWASGPDSSPQSSEQQRKQAVKNAIDQLTPLTKAGLSIVFEGPKPIFRAPAFRCSDWFNSMNPSCTNGFDIDRKLIENLRSPILKGYAEISAAVPNVHVWDPLPTLCPQVTCSAFRNGHPLFFDGDHVTAYANSLLVEDFVSKIESTISKDQAARFGM
;
A
#
# COMPACT_ATOMS: atom_id res chain seq x y z
N MET A 1 25.45 -15.02 -24.56
CA MET A 1 24.05 -15.08 -24.11
C MET A 1 23.99 -14.47 -22.73
N SER A 2 23.55 -13.23 -22.62
CA SER A 2 23.39 -12.60 -21.32
C SER A 2 22.07 -13.12 -20.74
N THR A 3 22.13 -14.10 -19.86
CA THR A 3 21.07 -14.26 -18.87
C THR A 3 21.11 -12.99 -18.05
N VAL A 4 20.15 -12.10 -18.28
CA VAL A 4 19.95 -10.97 -17.41
C VAL A 4 19.64 -11.56 -16.03
N MET A 5 20.68 -11.71 -15.20
CA MET A 5 20.48 -12.02 -13.79
C MET A 5 19.79 -10.81 -13.20
N ARG A 6 18.47 -10.92 -13.07
CA ARG A 6 17.65 -9.87 -12.46
C ARG A 6 18.18 -9.64 -11.06
N ASN A 7 18.47 -8.41 -10.74
CA ASN A 7 18.86 -8.04 -9.39
C ASN A 7 17.68 -8.30 -8.45
N ARG A 8 17.76 -9.38 -7.67
CA ARG A 8 16.68 -9.77 -6.74
C ARG A 8 16.34 -8.67 -5.75
N GLY A 9 17.33 -7.91 -5.31
CA GLY A 9 17.14 -6.79 -4.40
C GLY A 9 16.35 -5.62 -4.99
N GLU A 10 16.25 -5.53 -6.32
CA GLU A 10 15.42 -4.51 -6.99
C GLU A 10 13.99 -4.98 -7.25
N TRP A 11 13.82 -6.24 -7.64
CA TRP A 11 12.54 -6.77 -8.07
C TRP A 11 11.64 -7.26 -6.94
N TYR A 12 12.21 -7.99 -5.97
CA TYR A 12 11.40 -8.74 -5.01
C TYR A 12 11.30 -8.04 -3.67
N ALA A 13 10.10 -7.70 -3.26
CA ALA A 13 9.80 -7.14 -1.95
C ALA A 13 10.18 -8.08 -0.79
N THR A 14 10.22 -9.38 -1.01
CA THR A 14 10.53 -10.41 0.00
C THR A 14 11.96 -10.88 -0.04
N SER A 15 12.81 -10.31 -0.90
CA SER A 15 14.24 -10.70 -0.95
C SER A 15 14.95 -10.39 0.36
N PRO A 16 15.80 -11.31 0.88
CA PRO A 16 16.67 -11.01 2.01
C PRO A 16 17.56 -9.76 1.78
N ASP A 17 17.94 -9.51 0.53
CA ASP A 17 18.76 -8.36 0.13
C ASP A 17 18.06 -7.01 0.34
N THR A 18 16.76 -7.01 0.56
CA THR A 18 15.96 -5.79 0.83
C THR A 18 15.88 -5.44 2.31
N SER A 19 16.49 -6.23 3.21
CA SER A 19 16.48 -5.92 4.63
C SER A 19 17.39 -4.72 4.92
N PRO A 20 16.85 -3.60 5.41
CA PRO A 20 17.63 -2.43 5.69
C PRO A 20 18.57 -2.68 6.87
N GLN A 21 19.78 -2.17 6.76
CA GLN A 21 20.78 -2.20 7.83
C GLN A 21 21.29 -0.79 8.09
N SER A 22 21.61 -0.53 9.34
CA SER A 22 22.30 0.68 9.78
C SER A 22 23.40 0.25 10.76
N PRO A 23 24.53 0.95 10.88
CA PRO A 23 25.57 0.58 11.81
C PRO A 23 25.00 0.36 13.23
N GLY A 24 25.13 -0.87 13.74
CA GLY A 24 24.62 -1.25 15.07
C GLY A 24 23.11 -1.46 15.18
N CYS A 25 22.33 -1.27 14.13
CA CYS A 25 20.87 -1.47 14.13
C CYS A 25 20.42 -2.41 13.01
N ALA A 26 19.39 -3.20 13.28
CA ALA A 26 18.75 -4.06 12.30
C ALA A 26 17.25 -4.12 12.53
N VAL A 27 16.50 -4.56 11.52
CA VAL A 27 15.09 -4.89 11.69
C VAL A 27 14.96 -6.37 12.05
N VAL A 28 14.44 -6.64 13.23
CA VAL A 28 14.04 -7.98 13.63
C VAL A 28 12.67 -8.28 13.03
N THR A 29 12.56 -9.41 12.36
CA THR A 29 11.31 -9.88 11.76
C THR A 29 10.84 -11.13 12.47
N GLU A 30 9.62 -11.10 12.97
CA GLU A 30 8.97 -12.23 13.61
C GLU A 30 7.62 -12.50 12.93
N THR A 31 7.20 -13.76 12.90
CA THR A 31 5.86 -14.16 12.46
C THR A 31 5.13 -14.74 13.66
N VAL A 32 3.99 -14.13 13.98
CA VAL A 32 3.13 -14.61 15.08
C VAL A 32 1.73 -14.78 14.50
N GLU A 33 1.19 -15.99 14.59
CA GLU A 33 -0.03 -16.36 13.86
C GLU A 33 0.18 -16.09 12.34
N GLU A 34 -0.59 -15.23 11.72
CA GLU A 34 -0.44 -14.86 10.29
C GLU A 34 0.10 -13.43 10.11
N ALA A 35 0.52 -12.75 11.19
CA ALA A 35 1.02 -11.40 11.16
C ALA A 35 2.55 -11.35 11.15
N LEU A 36 3.12 -10.46 10.35
CA LEU A 36 4.54 -10.14 10.33
C LEU A 36 4.80 -8.94 11.24
N PHE A 37 5.74 -9.10 12.16
CA PHE A 37 6.18 -8.05 13.08
C PHE A 37 7.55 -7.56 12.68
N PHE A 38 7.71 -6.23 12.58
CA PHE A 38 9.00 -5.58 12.37
C PHE A 38 9.32 -4.72 13.59
N THR A 39 10.45 -4.99 14.22
CA THR A 39 10.95 -4.23 15.36
C THR A 39 12.41 -3.82 15.13
N LYS A 40 12.78 -2.63 15.62
CA LYS A 40 14.17 -2.16 15.60
C LYS A 40 14.94 -2.86 16.72
N GLY A 41 16.07 -3.48 16.39
CA GLY A 41 16.93 -4.18 17.34
C GLY A 41 18.41 -3.84 17.16
N GLY A 42 19.23 -4.21 18.14
CA GLY A 42 20.68 -4.03 18.09
C GLY A 42 21.19 -2.64 18.47
N CYS A 43 20.33 -1.65 18.64
CA CYS A 43 20.69 -0.31 19.08
C CYS A 43 19.71 0.19 20.17
N PRO A 44 20.06 1.26 20.92
CA PRO A 44 19.14 1.81 21.91
C PRO A 44 17.78 2.12 21.29
N ALA A 45 16.72 1.61 21.90
CA ALA A 45 15.36 1.94 21.52
C ALA A 45 15.12 3.41 21.91
N GLU A 46 15.03 4.28 20.93
CA GLU A 46 14.43 5.60 21.14
C GLU A 46 12.96 5.37 21.43
N GLY A 47 12.49 5.80 22.59
CA GLY A 47 11.21 5.43 23.21
C GLY A 47 9.93 5.75 22.46
N ARG A 48 9.81 5.28 21.23
CA ARG A 48 8.54 5.28 20.49
C ARG A 48 7.63 4.22 21.07
N SER A 49 6.43 4.60 21.44
CA SER A 49 5.42 3.72 22.03
C SER A 49 4.34 3.31 21.01
N GLU A 50 4.28 4.00 19.90
CA GLU A 50 3.32 3.78 18.84
C GLU A 50 3.61 2.49 18.08
N THR A 51 2.55 1.82 17.63
CA THR A 51 2.61 0.72 16.68
C THR A 51 1.89 1.13 15.40
N MET A 52 2.47 0.81 14.24
CA MET A 52 1.79 0.92 12.97
C MET A 52 1.25 -0.45 12.57
N PHE A 53 -0.06 -0.59 12.56
CA PHE A 53 -0.75 -1.72 11.96
C PHE A 53 -0.91 -1.48 10.46
N VAL A 54 -0.70 -2.51 9.66
CA VAL A 54 -0.85 -2.47 8.21
C VAL A 54 -1.83 -3.56 7.82
N LEU A 55 -2.98 -3.17 7.31
CA LEU A 55 -4.01 -4.09 6.82
C LEU A 55 -4.27 -3.85 5.34
N GLY A 56 -4.23 -4.90 4.55
CA GLY A 56 -4.49 -4.79 3.12
C GLY A 56 -4.48 -6.13 2.40
N ASP A 57 -4.56 -6.04 1.09
CA ASP A 57 -4.40 -7.16 0.19
C ASP A 57 -2.91 -7.47 -0.08
N SER A 58 -2.59 -8.10 -1.23
CA SER A 58 -1.22 -8.38 -1.64
C SER A 58 -0.31 -7.13 -1.74
N HIS A 59 -0.90 -5.93 -1.86
CA HIS A 59 -0.14 -4.67 -1.88
C HIS A 59 0.49 -4.36 -0.51
N ALA A 60 -0.12 -4.80 0.60
CA ALA A 60 0.52 -4.70 1.90
C ALA A 60 1.84 -5.51 1.95
N GLY A 61 1.83 -6.70 1.35
CA GLY A 61 3.05 -7.50 1.16
C GLY A 61 4.09 -6.84 0.27
N ALA A 62 3.66 -6.13 -0.79
CA ALA A 62 4.56 -5.41 -1.68
C ALA A 62 5.28 -4.23 -1.02
N TYR A 63 4.77 -3.71 0.10
CA TYR A 63 5.40 -2.64 0.88
C TYR A 63 6.34 -3.12 1.99
N ILE A 64 6.61 -4.41 2.13
CA ILE A 64 7.51 -4.94 3.17
C ILE A 64 8.87 -4.21 3.22
N PRO A 65 9.58 -3.90 2.12
CA PRO A 65 10.86 -3.18 2.19
C PRO A 65 10.70 -1.76 2.75
N LEU A 66 9.67 -1.03 2.33
CA LEU A 66 9.36 0.30 2.85
C LEU A 66 9.05 0.26 4.34
N LEU A 67 8.22 -0.70 4.78
CA LEU A 67 7.79 -0.85 6.16
C LEU A 67 8.96 -1.22 7.10
N LYS A 68 9.86 -2.10 6.64
CA LYS A 68 11.10 -2.40 7.37
C LYS A 68 11.99 -1.17 7.51
N ARG A 69 12.14 -0.40 6.42
CA ARG A 69 12.93 0.83 6.44
C ARG A 69 12.31 1.88 7.35
N PHE A 70 11.00 2.05 7.27
CA PHE A 70 10.24 2.90 8.19
C PHE A 70 10.49 2.52 9.66
N THR A 71 10.36 1.23 10.01
CA THR A 71 10.63 0.75 11.38
C THR A 71 12.07 1.04 11.82
N LEU A 72 13.05 0.86 10.92
CA LEU A 72 14.45 1.14 11.24
C LEU A 72 14.69 2.63 11.50
N GLU A 73 14.12 3.51 10.68
CA GLU A 73 14.34 4.96 10.74
C GLU A 73 13.59 5.60 11.92
N THR A 74 12.33 5.22 12.13
CA THR A 74 11.48 5.85 13.14
C THR A 74 11.49 5.17 14.52
N GLY A 75 11.88 3.89 14.58
CA GLY A 75 11.72 3.07 15.78
C GLY A 75 10.29 2.60 16.06
N ILE A 76 9.31 3.03 15.25
CA ILE A 76 7.92 2.59 15.39
C ILE A 76 7.80 1.12 14.97
N ARG A 77 7.27 0.29 15.86
CA ARG A 77 6.98 -1.12 15.54
C ARG A 77 5.91 -1.21 14.45
N THR A 78 6.12 -2.09 13.48
CA THR A 78 5.14 -2.33 12.41
C THR A 78 4.59 -3.76 12.48
N VAL A 79 3.28 -3.91 12.30
CA VAL A 79 2.57 -5.19 12.28
C VAL A 79 1.78 -5.29 10.99
N VAL A 80 2.11 -6.28 10.15
CA VAL A 80 1.51 -6.44 8.81
C VAL A 80 0.62 -7.68 8.80
N VAL A 81 -0.64 -7.47 8.44
CA VAL A 81 -1.61 -8.54 8.14
C VAL A 81 -2.12 -8.30 6.72
N SER A 82 -1.90 -9.28 5.84
CA SER A 82 -2.34 -9.17 4.45
C SER A 82 -3.11 -10.41 4.02
N THR A 83 -4.24 -10.18 3.33
CA THR A 83 -5.03 -11.25 2.73
C THR A 83 -5.13 -10.98 1.22
N ALA A 84 -4.51 -11.86 0.43
CA ALA A 84 -4.45 -11.67 -1.03
C ALA A 84 -5.83 -11.45 -1.64
N GLY A 85 -5.98 -10.38 -2.43
CA GLY A 85 -7.22 -10.01 -3.10
C GLY A 85 -8.30 -9.40 -2.21
N CYS A 86 -8.07 -9.26 -0.89
CA CYS A 86 -9.06 -8.74 0.05
C CYS A 86 -8.57 -7.42 0.69
N PRO A 87 -8.84 -6.28 0.08
CA PRO A 87 -8.49 -4.98 0.65
C PRO A 87 -9.30 -4.71 1.93
N PHE A 88 -8.62 -4.31 2.99
CA PHE A 88 -9.32 -3.79 4.16
C PHE A 88 -9.91 -2.41 3.82
N VAL A 89 -11.22 -2.24 4.02
CA VAL A 89 -11.99 -1.08 3.53
C VAL A 89 -11.82 -0.94 2.01
N SER A 90 -12.49 -1.81 1.27
CA SER A 90 -12.29 -1.98 -0.17
C SER A 90 -12.74 -0.78 -1.02
N LEU A 91 -13.78 -0.04 -0.59
CA LEU A 91 -14.56 0.91 -1.38
C LEU A 91 -15.24 0.28 -2.62
N ASP A 92 -15.38 -1.04 -2.62
CA ASP A 92 -16.09 -1.80 -3.64
C ASP A 92 -17.00 -2.84 -2.97
N LEU A 93 -18.32 -2.68 -3.13
CA LEU A 93 -19.31 -3.57 -2.50
C LEU A 93 -19.14 -5.04 -2.86
N ARG A 94 -18.53 -5.35 -4.01
CA ARG A 94 -18.29 -6.75 -4.42
C ARG A 94 -17.29 -7.43 -3.48
N HIS A 95 -16.23 -6.74 -3.09
CA HIS A 95 -15.29 -7.24 -2.10
C HIS A 95 -15.91 -7.29 -0.69
N ASP A 96 -16.70 -6.29 -0.33
CA ASP A 96 -17.36 -6.23 0.99
C ASP A 96 -18.33 -7.40 1.21
N THR A 97 -18.93 -7.92 0.14
CA THR A 97 -19.89 -9.03 0.18
C THR A 97 -19.30 -10.40 -0.17
N GLU A 98 -18.08 -10.46 -0.64
CA GLU A 98 -17.35 -11.71 -0.90
C GLU A 98 -17.00 -12.36 0.44
N PRO A 99 -17.42 -13.64 0.69
CA PRO A 99 -17.33 -14.25 2.03
C PRO A 99 -15.90 -14.30 2.59
N THR A 100 -14.90 -14.57 1.77
CA THR A 100 -13.49 -14.62 2.19
C THR A 100 -13.01 -13.25 2.63
N CYS A 101 -13.33 -12.20 1.87
CA CYS A 101 -12.93 -10.82 2.19
C CYS A 101 -13.70 -10.26 3.39
N ALA A 102 -14.97 -10.59 3.51
CA ALA A 102 -15.77 -10.21 4.69
C ALA A 102 -15.17 -10.85 5.97
N HIS A 103 -14.80 -12.13 5.92
CA HIS A 103 -14.14 -12.82 7.02
C HIS A 103 -12.77 -12.19 7.35
N ALA A 104 -11.93 -11.94 6.33
CA ALA A 104 -10.61 -11.32 6.50
C ALA A 104 -10.73 -9.91 7.11
N THR A 105 -11.70 -9.11 6.67
CA THR A 105 -11.98 -7.77 7.22
C THR A 105 -12.38 -7.85 8.69
N ALA A 106 -13.29 -8.76 9.04
CA ALA A 106 -13.71 -8.97 10.42
C ALA A 106 -12.57 -9.44 11.32
N ALA A 107 -11.77 -10.41 10.85
CA ALA A 107 -10.59 -10.90 11.56
C ALA A 107 -9.54 -9.82 11.77
N GLY A 108 -9.22 -9.03 10.74
CA GLY A 108 -8.30 -7.90 10.83
C GLY A 108 -8.78 -6.82 11.82
N ALA A 109 -10.05 -6.46 11.78
CA ALA A 109 -10.64 -5.52 12.74
C ALA A 109 -10.57 -6.04 14.18
N ALA A 110 -10.89 -7.31 14.40
CA ALA A 110 -10.79 -7.95 15.72
C ALA A 110 -9.33 -8.01 16.22
N TYR A 111 -8.38 -8.28 15.32
CA TYR A 111 -6.96 -8.31 15.63
C TYR A 111 -6.47 -6.94 16.10
N ILE A 112 -6.83 -5.87 15.38
CA ILE A 112 -6.50 -4.51 15.80
C ILE A 112 -7.15 -4.18 17.14
N ALA A 113 -8.46 -4.44 17.29
CA ALA A 113 -9.17 -4.14 18.54
C ALA A 113 -8.55 -4.81 19.77
N LYS A 114 -7.91 -5.97 19.60
CA LYS A 114 -7.21 -6.70 20.66
C LYS A 114 -5.86 -6.05 21.05
N LEU A 115 -5.14 -5.48 20.10
CA LEU A 115 -3.72 -5.08 20.26
C LEU A 115 -3.49 -3.59 20.25
N ALA A 116 -4.32 -2.83 19.55
CA ALA A 116 -4.12 -1.41 19.34
C ALA A 116 -4.34 -0.59 20.62
N LYS A 117 -3.55 0.46 20.74
CA LYS A 117 -3.60 1.44 21.82
C LYS A 117 -3.89 2.83 21.23
N PRO A 118 -4.39 3.76 22.04
CA PRO A 118 -4.50 5.16 21.61
C PRO A 118 -3.14 5.67 21.11
N ARG A 119 -3.15 6.38 19.96
CA ARG A 119 -2.00 6.91 19.22
C ARG A 119 -1.34 5.91 18.26
N ASP A 120 -1.76 4.66 18.23
CA ASP A 120 -1.33 3.75 17.18
C ASP A 120 -1.85 4.19 15.81
N LEU A 121 -1.18 3.70 14.78
CA LEU A 121 -1.44 4.01 13.39
C LEU A 121 -2.06 2.81 12.68
N LEU A 122 -2.92 3.07 11.71
CA LEU A 122 -3.43 2.06 10.80
C LEU A 122 -3.18 2.51 9.37
N PHE A 123 -2.26 1.83 8.67
CA PHE A 123 -1.98 2.05 7.26
C PHE A 123 -2.73 1.04 6.39
N LEU A 124 -3.41 1.52 5.35
CA LEU A 124 -4.33 0.76 4.51
C LEU A 124 -3.87 0.73 3.03
N PRO A 125 -2.77 0.04 2.71
CA PRO A 125 -2.34 -0.15 1.32
C PRO A 125 -3.18 -1.24 0.66
N SER A 126 -3.72 -0.95 -0.53
CA SER A 126 -4.50 -1.94 -1.29
C SER A 126 -4.70 -1.50 -2.73
N LEU A 127 -4.95 -2.45 -3.61
CA LEU A 127 -5.40 -2.14 -4.95
C LEU A 127 -6.85 -1.65 -4.93
N ARG A 128 -7.05 -0.41 -5.35
CA ARG A 128 -8.39 0.21 -5.46
C ARG A 128 -8.76 0.64 -6.88
N LEU A 129 -7.86 0.44 -7.82
CA LEU A 129 -8.14 0.60 -9.25
C LEU A 129 -8.45 -0.75 -9.89
N THR A 130 -9.35 -0.74 -10.85
CA THR A 130 -9.58 -1.93 -11.68
C THR A 130 -8.32 -2.21 -12.50
N ARG A 131 -7.87 -3.46 -12.48
CA ARG A 131 -6.73 -3.91 -13.29
C ARG A 131 -7.02 -3.71 -14.77
N LEU A 132 -6.00 -3.30 -15.50
CA LEU A 132 -6.08 -3.17 -16.96
C LEU A 132 -5.97 -4.56 -17.61
N SER A 133 -6.58 -4.72 -18.79
CA SER A 133 -6.43 -5.93 -19.60
C SER A 133 -4.96 -6.24 -19.88
N LEU A 134 -4.64 -7.50 -20.07
CA LEU A 134 -3.30 -8.08 -20.27
C LEU A 134 -2.50 -8.35 -19.00
N GLN A 135 -2.85 -7.79 -17.85
CA GLN A 135 -2.26 -8.20 -16.57
C GLN A 135 -2.70 -9.63 -16.25
N TRP A 136 -1.73 -10.53 -16.04
CA TRP A 136 -2.00 -11.92 -15.64
C TRP A 136 -2.96 -12.69 -16.56
N ALA A 137 -2.98 -12.36 -17.86
CA ALA A 137 -3.94 -12.91 -18.83
C ALA A 137 -5.42 -12.63 -18.46
N SER A 138 -5.67 -11.59 -17.69
CA SER A 138 -7.02 -11.12 -17.39
C SER A 138 -7.71 -10.69 -18.71
N GLY A 139 -9.00 -10.97 -18.83
CA GLY A 139 -9.81 -10.53 -19.97
C GLY A 139 -9.91 -9.01 -20.10
N PRO A 140 -10.72 -8.51 -21.03
CA PRO A 140 -10.86 -7.08 -21.29
C PRO A 140 -11.23 -6.29 -20.04
N ASP A 141 -10.90 -4.99 -20.01
CA ASP A 141 -11.12 -4.01 -18.93
C ASP A 141 -12.60 -3.89 -18.50
N SER A 142 -13.26 -4.98 -18.30
CA SER A 142 -14.71 -5.12 -18.23
C SER A 142 -15.28 -5.27 -16.83
N SER A 143 -14.58 -4.77 -15.80
CA SER A 143 -15.29 -4.54 -14.55
C SER A 143 -16.18 -3.32 -14.74
N PRO A 144 -17.52 -3.45 -14.68
CA PRO A 144 -18.39 -2.29 -14.75
C PRO A 144 -18.01 -1.34 -13.62
N GLN A 145 -17.85 -0.05 -13.97
CA GLN A 145 -17.66 0.97 -12.95
C GLN A 145 -18.84 0.91 -11.98
N SER A 146 -18.53 0.93 -10.69
CA SER A 146 -19.56 0.99 -9.65
C SER A 146 -20.46 2.20 -9.90
N SER A 147 -21.78 2.01 -9.81
CA SER A 147 -22.72 3.13 -9.88
C SER A 147 -22.46 4.13 -8.75
N GLU A 148 -22.87 5.38 -8.92
CA GLU A 148 -22.74 6.40 -7.86
C GLU A 148 -23.43 5.96 -6.56
N GLN A 149 -24.53 5.23 -6.65
CA GLN A 149 -25.20 4.68 -5.48
C GLN A 149 -24.37 3.61 -4.78
N GLN A 150 -23.72 2.70 -5.54
CA GLN A 150 -22.81 1.69 -5.00
C GLN A 150 -21.60 2.35 -4.34
N ARG A 151 -21.02 3.37 -4.97
CA ARG A 151 -19.94 4.14 -4.40
C ARG A 151 -20.31 4.78 -3.06
N LYS A 152 -21.48 5.46 -2.99
CA LYS A 152 -21.97 6.07 -1.74
C LYS A 152 -22.17 5.03 -0.64
N GLN A 153 -22.70 3.86 -0.98
CA GLN A 153 -22.87 2.79 0.01
C GLN A 153 -21.52 2.25 0.50
N ALA A 154 -20.56 2.07 -0.40
CA ALA A 154 -19.20 1.64 -0.03
C ALA A 154 -18.50 2.67 0.89
N VAL A 155 -18.64 3.97 0.61
CA VAL A 155 -18.14 5.04 1.49
C VAL A 155 -18.81 4.99 2.85
N LYS A 156 -20.14 4.78 2.90
CA LYS A 156 -20.85 4.62 4.18
C LYS A 156 -20.35 3.42 4.97
N ASN A 157 -20.17 2.27 4.33
CA ASN A 157 -19.60 1.07 4.97
C ASN A 157 -18.20 1.35 5.53
N ALA A 158 -17.37 2.08 4.78
CA ALA A 158 -16.04 2.50 5.23
C ALA A 158 -16.11 3.38 6.49
N ILE A 159 -16.99 4.37 6.52
CA ILE A 159 -17.22 5.24 7.68
C ILE A 159 -17.63 4.41 8.89
N ASP A 160 -18.59 3.48 8.71
CA ASP A 160 -19.09 2.62 9.79
C ASP A 160 -17.97 1.71 10.35
N GLN A 161 -17.05 1.21 9.50
CA GLN A 161 -15.91 0.37 9.91
C GLN A 161 -14.80 1.18 10.60
N LEU A 162 -14.50 2.40 10.14
CA LEU A 162 -13.37 3.18 10.63
C LEU A 162 -13.68 4.00 11.88
N THR A 163 -14.94 4.41 12.05
CA THR A 163 -15.37 5.22 13.21
C THR A 163 -15.01 4.59 14.56
N PRO A 164 -15.23 3.29 14.82
CA PRO A 164 -14.81 2.67 16.08
C PRO A 164 -13.29 2.74 16.32
N LEU A 165 -12.50 2.58 15.25
CA LEU A 165 -11.04 2.57 15.33
C LEU A 165 -10.48 3.96 15.70
N THR A 166 -11.00 5.01 15.07
CA THR A 166 -10.58 6.38 15.41
C THR A 166 -11.10 6.82 16.79
N LYS A 167 -12.29 6.37 17.20
CA LYS A 167 -12.77 6.57 18.59
C LYS A 167 -11.90 5.86 19.62
N ALA A 168 -11.28 4.72 19.27
CA ALA A 168 -10.28 4.04 20.09
C ALA A 168 -8.91 4.77 20.11
N GLY A 169 -8.77 5.83 19.32
CA GLY A 169 -7.62 6.70 19.29
C GLY A 169 -6.57 6.39 18.22
N LEU A 170 -6.92 5.59 17.21
CA LEU A 170 -6.03 5.32 16.08
C LEU A 170 -6.06 6.49 15.08
N SER A 171 -4.92 6.73 14.44
CA SER A 171 -4.79 7.55 13.24
C SER A 171 -4.74 6.65 12.01
N ILE A 172 -5.58 6.90 11.02
CA ILE A 172 -5.72 6.05 9.84
C ILE A 172 -5.11 6.73 8.63
N VAL A 173 -4.32 5.99 7.85
CA VAL A 173 -3.68 6.49 6.64
C VAL A 173 -4.05 5.56 5.47
N PHE A 174 -4.82 6.07 4.52
CA PHE A 174 -5.04 5.39 3.25
C PHE A 174 -3.86 5.59 2.30
N GLU A 175 -3.52 4.56 1.54
CA GLU A 175 -2.72 4.71 0.34
C GLU A 175 -3.56 5.33 -0.78
N GLY A 176 -3.08 6.43 -1.39
CA GLY A 176 -3.63 6.96 -2.63
C GLY A 176 -3.41 5.98 -3.78
N PRO A 177 -4.38 5.81 -4.71
CA PRO A 177 -4.22 4.86 -5.81
C PRO A 177 -2.99 5.19 -6.66
N LYS A 178 -2.10 4.22 -6.83
CA LYS A 178 -0.87 4.31 -7.62
C LYS A 178 -1.10 3.98 -9.10
N PRO A 179 -0.12 4.24 -9.98
CA PRO A 179 -0.21 3.82 -11.38
C PRO A 179 -0.47 2.33 -11.53
N ILE A 180 -1.18 1.97 -12.59
CA ILE A 180 -1.41 0.60 -13.03
C ILE A 180 -0.99 0.47 -14.49
N PHE A 181 -0.48 -0.68 -14.88
CA PHE A 181 0.07 -0.94 -16.20
C PHE A 181 -0.57 -2.17 -16.84
N ARG A 182 -0.58 -2.21 -18.18
CA ARG A 182 -1.14 -3.33 -18.93
C ARG A 182 -0.22 -4.55 -18.96
N ALA A 183 1.09 -4.32 -18.99
CA ALA A 183 2.08 -5.39 -19.10
C ALA A 183 2.67 -5.75 -17.73
N PRO A 184 2.84 -7.05 -17.45
CA PRO A 184 3.55 -7.49 -16.24
C PRO A 184 5.06 -7.32 -16.44
N ALA A 185 5.61 -6.23 -15.86
CA ALA A 185 6.98 -5.78 -16.12
C ALA A 185 8.03 -6.89 -15.87
N PHE A 186 7.89 -7.68 -14.80
CA PHE A 186 8.82 -8.76 -14.49
C PHE A 186 8.87 -9.82 -15.61
N ARG A 187 7.72 -10.29 -16.10
CA ARG A 187 7.66 -11.29 -17.18
C ARG A 187 8.16 -10.74 -18.50
N CYS A 188 7.83 -9.48 -18.79
CA CYS A 188 8.13 -8.84 -20.06
C CYS A 188 9.57 -8.33 -20.14
N SER A 189 10.31 -8.32 -19.04
CA SER A 189 11.75 -7.98 -19.02
C SER A 189 12.64 -9.08 -19.57
N ASP A 190 12.12 -10.28 -19.79
CA ASP A 190 12.87 -11.35 -20.44
C ASP A 190 12.96 -11.09 -21.95
N TRP A 191 14.16 -11.22 -22.52
CA TRP A 191 14.41 -10.94 -23.93
C TRP A 191 13.51 -11.76 -24.87
N PHE A 192 13.17 -13.01 -24.51
CA PHE A 192 12.29 -13.88 -25.28
C PHE A 192 10.80 -13.50 -25.20
N ASN A 193 10.42 -12.71 -24.21
CA ASN A 193 9.06 -12.17 -24.05
C ASN A 193 8.90 -10.78 -24.68
N SER A 194 9.99 -10.09 -25.06
CA SER A 194 9.94 -8.72 -25.56
C SER A 194 9.06 -8.53 -26.81
N MET A 195 8.92 -9.59 -27.62
CA MET A 195 8.06 -9.59 -28.81
C MET A 195 6.62 -10.08 -28.52
N ASN A 196 6.30 -10.46 -27.29
CA ASN A 196 4.95 -10.88 -26.95
C ASN A 196 3.99 -9.68 -27.05
N PRO A 197 2.86 -9.78 -27.73
CA PRO A 197 1.88 -8.68 -27.82
C PRO A 197 1.44 -8.13 -26.46
N SER A 198 1.38 -8.97 -25.42
CA SER A 198 1.08 -8.54 -24.05
C SER A 198 2.15 -7.67 -23.43
N CYS A 199 3.35 -7.65 -23.97
CA CYS A 199 4.47 -6.84 -23.48
C CYS A 199 4.69 -5.56 -24.31
N THR A 200 4.03 -5.47 -25.47
CA THR A 200 4.20 -4.31 -26.36
C THR A 200 3.38 -3.12 -25.83
N ASN A 201 4.05 -1.97 -25.61
CA ASN A 201 3.42 -0.72 -25.18
C ASN A 201 2.62 -0.81 -23.85
N GLY A 202 2.92 -1.80 -23.00
CA GLY A 202 2.18 -2.01 -21.75
C GLY A 202 2.85 -1.41 -20.51
N PHE A 203 4.03 -0.78 -20.64
CA PHE A 203 4.83 -0.24 -19.53
C PHE A 203 4.63 1.25 -19.28
N ASP A 204 3.99 1.94 -20.20
CA ASP A 204 3.75 3.36 -20.12
C ASP A 204 2.26 3.65 -20.17
N ILE A 205 1.83 4.64 -19.39
CA ILE A 205 0.45 5.09 -19.36
C ILE A 205 0.42 6.60 -19.17
N ASP A 206 -0.53 7.28 -19.83
CA ASP A 206 -0.74 8.71 -19.65
C ASP A 206 -1.14 8.99 -18.20
N ARG A 207 -0.45 9.92 -17.55
CA ARG A 207 -0.72 10.33 -16.16
C ARG A 207 -2.13 10.85 -15.99
N LYS A 208 -2.66 11.60 -16.97
CA LYS A 208 -4.02 12.14 -16.93
C LYS A 208 -5.06 11.02 -16.91
N LEU A 209 -4.80 9.91 -17.62
CA LEU A 209 -5.68 8.73 -17.54
C LEU A 209 -5.67 8.15 -16.12
N ILE A 210 -4.51 8.00 -15.50
CA ILE A 210 -4.41 7.54 -14.10
C ILE A 210 -5.12 8.50 -13.16
N GLU A 211 -4.96 9.82 -13.32
CA GLU A 211 -5.63 10.83 -12.52
C GLU A 211 -7.16 10.74 -12.65
N ASN A 212 -7.67 10.49 -13.85
CA ASN A 212 -9.10 10.28 -14.08
C ASN A 212 -9.62 9.00 -13.41
N LEU A 213 -8.88 7.88 -13.52
CA LEU A 213 -9.26 6.60 -12.92
C LEU A 213 -9.28 6.68 -11.38
N ARG A 214 -8.36 7.41 -10.77
CA ARG A 214 -8.24 7.53 -9.32
C ARG A 214 -9.18 8.57 -8.69
N SER A 215 -9.68 9.52 -9.50
CA SER A 215 -10.51 10.63 -9.02
C SER A 215 -11.74 10.18 -8.19
N PRO A 216 -12.55 9.18 -8.60
CA PRO A 216 -13.68 8.73 -7.79
C PRO A 216 -13.28 8.17 -6.42
N ILE A 217 -12.11 7.52 -6.34
CA ILE A 217 -11.59 6.94 -5.10
C ILE A 217 -11.11 8.04 -4.16
N LEU A 218 -10.35 9.01 -4.69
CA LEU A 218 -9.92 10.18 -3.91
C LEU A 218 -11.09 11.01 -3.40
N LYS A 219 -12.18 11.11 -4.17
CA LYS A 219 -13.44 11.72 -3.71
C LYS A 219 -14.02 10.92 -2.53
N GLY A 220 -14.04 9.59 -2.60
CA GLY A 220 -14.47 8.74 -1.49
C GLY A 220 -13.60 8.94 -0.24
N TYR A 221 -12.28 9.04 -0.38
CA TYR A 221 -11.38 9.33 0.74
C TYR A 221 -11.68 10.70 1.38
N ALA A 222 -11.94 11.72 0.55
CA ALA A 222 -12.29 13.04 1.06
C ALA A 222 -13.63 13.01 1.84
N GLU A 223 -14.63 12.28 1.36
CA GLU A 223 -15.90 12.08 2.06
C GLU A 223 -15.71 11.34 3.40
N ILE A 224 -14.85 10.30 3.44
CA ILE A 224 -14.54 9.57 4.67
C ILE A 224 -13.78 10.48 5.65
N SER A 225 -12.75 11.21 5.19
CA SER A 225 -11.96 12.09 6.04
C SER A 225 -12.78 13.27 6.61
N ALA A 226 -13.83 13.69 5.91
CA ALA A 226 -14.75 14.70 6.41
C ALA A 226 -15.71 14.16 7.51
N ALA A 227 -16.02 12.86 7.46
CA ALA A 227 -16.97 12.22 8.38
C ALA A 227 -16.28 11.57 9.59
N VAL A 228 -15.03 11.12 9.43
CA VAL A 228 -14.26 10.38 10.44
C VAL A 228 -12.98 11.13 10.77
N PRO A 229 -12.78 11.58 12.01
CA PRO A 229 -11.57 12.31 12.40
C PRO A 229 -10.33 11.39 12.29
N ASN A 230 -9.14 12.01 12.20
CA ASN A 230 -7.84 11.33 12.15
C ASN A 230 -7.73 10.32 10.98
N VAL A 231 -8.40 10.61 9.86
CA VAL A 231 -8.24 9.87 8.61
C VAL A 231 -7.46 10.73 7.61
N HIS A 232 -6.37 10.19 7.12
CA HIS A 232 -5.40 10.85 6.25
C HIS A 232 -5.18 10.04 4.97
N VAL A 233 -4.54 10.67 3.98
CA VAL A 233 -4.13 10.00 2.74
C VAL A 233 -2.64 10.23 2.52
N TRP A 234 -1.89 9.16 2.26
CA TRP A 234 -0.56 9.20 1.69
C TRP A 234 -0.65 8.91 0.19
N ASP A 235 -0.10 9.77 -0.64
CA ASP A 235 -0.20 9.65 -2.09
C ASP A 235 1.16 9.34 -2.74
N PRO A 236 1.43 8.08 -3.14
CA PRO A 236 2.67 7.70 -3.79
C PRO A 236 2.77 8.15 -5.26
N LEU A 237 1.68 8.64 -5.87
CA LEU A 237 1.67 8.97 -7.30
C LEU A 237 2.72 10.02 -7.70
N PRO A 238 2.93 11.14 -6.98
CA PRO A 238 3.93 12.12 -7.37
C PRO A 238 5.34 11.53 -7.46
N THR A 239 5.68 10.63 -6.53
CA THR A 239 6.97 9.95 -6.52
C THR A 239 7.07 8.88 -7.61
N LEU A 240 6.03 8.07 -7.80
CA LEU A 240 6.06 6.98 -8.79
C LEU A 240 5.88 7.48 -10.24
N CYS A 241 5.19 8.59 -10.42
CA CYS A 241 4.88 9.18 -11.72
C CYS A 241 5.08 10.70 -11.70
N PRO A 242 6.30 11.20 -11.70
CA PRO A 242 6.57 12.65 -11.63
C PRO A 242 6.31 13.38 -12.95
N GLN A 243 6.16 12.66 -14.07
CA GLN A 243 6.04 13.21 -15.41
C GLN A 243 4.63 13.02 -15.99
N VAL A 244 4.40 13.54 -17.19
CA VAL A 244 3.12 13.39 -17.93
C VAL A 244 2.84 11.97 -18.38
N THR A 245 3.87 11.13 -18.46
CA THR A 245 3.78 9.69 -18.71
C THR A 245 4.29 8.96 -17.50
N CYS A 246 3.47 8.07 -16.94
CA CYS A 246 3.87 7.11 -15.92
C CYS A 246 4.52 5.91 -16.60
N SER A 247 5.67 5.47 -16.13
CA SER A 247 6.34 4.27 -16.63
C SER A 247 6.50 3.23 -15.53
N ALA A 248 6.43 1.96 -15.91
CA ALA A 248 6.74 0.84 -15.00
C ALA A 248 8.24 0.75 -14.66
N PHE A 249 9.07 1.56 -15.31
CA PHE A 249 10.51 1.64 -15.11
C PHE A 249 10.98 3.10 -14.92
N ARG A 250 12.08 3.28 -14.17
CA ARG A 250 12.78 4.55 -14.04
C ARG A 250 14.28 4.34 -14.21
N ASN A 251 14.89 4.99 -15.21
CA ASN A 251 16.33 4.88 -15.50
C ASN A 251 16.80 3.41 -15.62
N GLY A 252 15.99 2.55 -16.22
CA GLY A 252 16.26 1.13 -16.37
C GLY A 252 15.96 0.26 -15.16
N HIS A 253 15.58 0.84 -14.02
CA HIS A 253 15.19 0.12 -12.81
C HIS A 253 13.67 -0.10 -12.75
N PRO A 254 13.19 -1.27 -12.29
CA PRO A 254 11.77 -1.57 -12.24
C PRO A 254 11.09 -0.83 -11.08
N LEU A 255 9.99 -0.13 -11.38
CA LEU A 255 9.11 0.43 -10.36
C LEU A 255 7.98 -0.55 -9.97
N PHE A 256 7.56 -1.38 -10.93
CA PHE A 256 6.49 -2.34 -10.73
C PHE A 256 6.95 -3.75 -11.10
N PHE A 257 6.54 -4.73 -10.28
CA PHE A 257 6.84 -6.15 -10.50
C PHE A 257 5.95 -6.73 -11.62
N ASP A 258 4.69 -6.43 -11.55
CA ASP A 258 3.67 -6.74 -12.54
C ASP A 258 2.98 -5.45 -12.98
N GLY A 259 1.67 -5.46 -13.22
CA GLY A 259 0.95 -4.26 -13.61
C GLY A 259 0.61 -3.30 -12.44
N ASP A 260 0.72 -3.72 -11.18
CA ASP A 260 0.22 -2.94 -10.05
C ASP A 260 1.01 -3.08 -8.72
N HIS A 261 1.81 -4.12 -8.53
CA HIS A 261 2.62 -4.29 -7.33
C HIS A 261 3.96 -3.56 -7.44
N VAL A 262 4.29 -2.74 -6.47
CA VAL A 262 5.58 -2.04 -6.40
C VAL A 262 6.73 -2.99 -6.11
N THR A 263 7.90 -2.70 -6.69
CA THR A 263 9.14 -3.46 -6.47
C THR A 263 9.89 -3.00 -5.23
N ALA A 264 10.95 -3.72 -4.86
CA ALA A 264 11.87 -3.28 -3.82
C ALA A 264 12.55 -1.94 -4.16
N TYR A 265 12.90 -1.72 -5.44
CA TYR A 265 13.46 -0.45 -5.89
C TYR A 265 12.45 0.70 -5.72
N ALA A 266 11.19 0.52 -6.14
CA ALA A 266 10.17 1.54 -5.93
C ALA A 266 9.96 1.85 -4.44
N ASN A 267 9.97 0.82 -3.59
CA ASN A 267 9.91 1.01 -2.14
C ASN A 267 11.02 1.92 -1.63
N SER A 268 12.26 1.79 -2.13
CA SER A 268 13.39 2.63 -1.71
C SER A 268 13.19 4.11 -2.05
N LEU A 269 12.49 4.41 -3.13
CA LEU A 269 12.18 5.79 -3.54
C LEU A 269 11.04 6.41 -2.72
N LEU A 270 10.20 5.59 -2.13
CA LEU A 270 9.00 6.02 -1.40
C LEU A 270 9.24 6.25 0.09
N VAL A 271 10.36 5.78 0.65
CA VAL A 271 10.63 5.79 2.09
C VAL A 271 10.55 7.20 2.68
N GLU A 272 11.27 8.14 2.13
CA GLU A 272 11.38 9.52 2.67
C GLU A 272 10.00 10.21 2.71
N ASP A 273 9.26 10.13 1.62
CA ASP A 273 7.91 10.69 1.51
C ASP A 273 6.94 10.02 2.49
N PHE A 274 7.00 8.69 2.60
CA PHE A 274 6.16 7.93 3.53
C PHE A 274 6.47 8.28 4.99
N VAL A 275 7.75 8.28 5.39
CA VAL A 275 8.18 8.64 6.75
C VAL A 275 7.71 10.05 7.09
N SER A 276 7.97 11.02 6.20
CA SER A 276 7.53 12.42 6.37
C SER A 276 6.01 12.53 6.56
N LYS A 277 5.24 11.79 5.74
CA LYS A 277 3.77 11.77 5.87
C LYS A 277 3.32 11.21 7.20
N ILE A 278 3.87 10.09 7.65
CA ILE A 278 3.49 9.46 8.92
C ILE A 278 3.84 10.38 10.10
N GLU A 279 5.05 10.95 10.13
CA GLU A 279 5.46 11.88 11.19
C GLU A 279 4.56 13.13 11.23
N SER A 280 4.21 13.70 10.08
CA SER A 280 3.27 14.83 10.02
C SER A 280 1.86 14.47 10.49
N THR A 281 1.43 13.24 10.25
CA THR A 281 0.15 12.71 10.74
C THR A 281 0.14 12.62 12.26
N ILE A 282 1.17 12.01 12.85
CA ILE A 282 1.31 11.91 14.32
C ILE A 282 1.29 13.30 14.96
N SER A 283 2.05 14.25 14.41
CA SER A 283 2.15 15.62 14.96
C SER A 283 0.82 16.36 14.90
N LYS A 284 0.08 16.28 13.79
CA LYS A 284 -1.23 16.92 13.62
C LYS A 284 -2.27 16.37 14.58
N ASP A 285 -2.33 15.04 14.70
CA ASP A 285 -3.31 14.39 15.56
C ASP A 285 -3.01 14.63 17.05
N GLN A 286 -1.74 14.81 17.41
CA GLN A 286 -1.35 15.27 18.75
C GLN A 286 -1.81 16.70 19.01
N ALA A 287 -1.53 17.64 18.10
CA ALA A 287 -1.96 19.02 18.24
C ALA A 287 -3.49 19.15 18.38
N ALA A 288 -4.24 18.42 17.55
CA ALA A 288 -5.70 18.42 17.62
C ALA A 288 -6.26 17.92 18.97
N ARG A 289 -5.57 16.97 19.62
CA ARG A 289 -5.98 16.42 20.94
C ARG A 289 -5.71 17.37 22.10
N PHE A 290 -4.67 18.18 22.00
CA PHE A 290 -4.28 19.13 23.06
C PHE A 290 -4.82 20.54 22.85
N GLY A 291 -5.58 20.79 21.78
CA GLY A 291 -6.22 22.09 21.50
C GLY A 291 -5.22 23.19 21.16
N MET A 292 -4.03 22.83 20.67
CA MET A 292 -3.00 23.76 20.21
C MET A 292 -3.19 24.12 18.74
#